data_953e3fca917e2ebd0c5a1f792e40267f
#
_entry.id   953e3fca917e2ebd0c5a1f792e40267f
#
_cell.length_a   1.000
_cell.length_b   1.000
_cell.length_c   1.000
_cell.angle_alpha   90.00
_cell.angle_beta   90.00
_cell.angle_gamma   90.00
#
_symmetry.space_group_name_H-M   'P 1'
#
loop_
_entity.id
_entity.type
_entity.pdbx_description
1 polymer ?
#
loop_
_entity_poly.entity_id
_entity_poly.type
_entity_poly.pdbx_seq_one_letter_code
_entity_poly.pdbx_strand_id
1 'polypeptide(L)'
;MSGHAVTLSDCRTISVVSGPGEHVGSGPGAQGRIGFETASDVYERSRPGYPDDAVAHLVDRLGIREGTRLLDLAAGTGKFTRQLLLVGAECVAVEPSPSMREVLCRVVPQAAVVAGVGEAIPLAADSMDAVVVAQAFHWFDAPISLAEIARVLRPGGGLCLAWNERDETDPAMIELARMTRWDRCMPYPAGMDFSPIIEASRLFGPVIRTRFPFVQALDRQCLLDQVASRSYVQVLPDDERAAFLSEVATFAGSLDEPILMTYITDLFCATLAD
;
A
#
# COMPACT_ATOMS: atom_id res chain seq x y z
N MET A 1 -9.47 -18.20 -27.94
CA MET A 1 -9.18 -17.57 -26.67
C MET A 1 -7.74 -17.91 -26.31
N SER A 2 -6.81 -17.05 -26.66
CA SER A 2 -5.37 -17.29 -26.47
C SER A 2 -4.92 -16.56 -25.21
N GLY A 3 -4.73 -17.35 -24.14
CA GLY A 3 -4.09 -16.84 -22.92
C GLY A 3 -2.62 -16.52 -23.22
N HIS A 4 -2.19 -15.30 -22.92
CA HIS A 4 -0.78 -14.97 -22.95
C HIS A 4 -0.15 -15.41 -21.63
N ALA A 5 0.68 -16.45 -21.69
CA ALA A 5 1.53 -16.84 -20.58
C ALA A 5 2.75 -15.88 -20.56
N VAL A 6 2.94 -15.17 -19.47
CA VAL A 6 4.17 -14.42 -19.25
C VAL A 6 5.19 -15.41 -18.70
N THR A 7 6.17 -15.77 -19.52
CA THR A 7 7.29 -16.61 -19.11
C THR A 7 8.38 -15.69 -18.57
N LEU A 8 8.56 -15.66 -17.27
CA LEU A 8 9.75 -15.07 -16.66
C LEU A 8 10.82 -16.16 -16.64
N SER A 9 12.02 -15.86 -17.17
CA SER A 9 13.19 -16.76 -17.08
C SER A 9 13.48 -17.01 -15.58
N ASP A 10 13.37 -18.27 -15.19
CA ASP A 10 13.54 -18.80 -13.83
C ASP A 10 12.38 -18.66 -12.85
N CYS A 11 11.21 -18.17 -13.26
CA CYS A 11 10.00 -18.14 -12.41
C CYS A 11 8.98 -19.19 -12.87
N ARG A 12 8.35 -19.87 -11.91
CA ARG A 12 7.21 -20.75 -12.13
C ARG A 12 6.11 -20.02 -12.89
N THR A 13 5.51 -20.66 -13.88
CA THR A 13 4.42 -20.10 -14.69
C THR A 13 3.25 -19.70 -13.80
N ILE A 14 2.93 -18.40 -13.77
CA ILE A 14 1.74 -17.87 -13.09
C ILE A 14 0.65 -17.73 -14.16
N SER A 15 -0.52 -18.33 -13.93
CA SER A 15 -1.67 -18.19 -14.83
C SER A 15 -2.28 -16.80 -14.66
N VAL A 16 -2.08 -15.93 -15.67
CA VAL A 16 -2.70 -14.61 -15.74
C VAL A 16 -3.98 -14.69 -16.53
N VAL A 17 -5.09 -14.20 -15.99
CA VAL A 17 -6.37 -14.12 -16.67
C VAL A 17 -6.43 -12.79 -17.42
N SER A 18 -6.63 -12.84 -18.75
CA SER A 18 -6.87 -11.62 -19.54
C SER A 18 -8.24 -11.07 -19.18
N GLY A 19 -8.29 -10.04 -18.33
CA GLY A 19 -9.50 -9.27 -18.05
C GLY A 19 -9.80 -8.28 -19.18
N PRO A 20 -11.07 -7.84 -19.35
CA PRO A 20 -11.42 -6.80 -20.31
C PRO A 20 -10.72 -5.48 -19.93
N GLY A 21 -10.22 -4.79 -20.97
CA GLY A 21 -9.34 -3.63 -20.88
C GLY A 21 -9.83 -2.49 -20.00
N GLU A 22 -8.88 -1.68 -19.62
CA GLU A 22 -8.90 -0.39 -18.91
C GLU A 22 -10.29 0.17 -18.58
N HIS A 23 -10.91 -0.30 -17.49
CA HIS A 23 -11.93 0.44 -16.81
C HIS A 23 -11.27 1.37 -15.80
N VAL A 24 -11.01 2.61 -16.22
CA VAL A 24 -10.79 3.71 -15.30
C VAL A 24 -12.11 3.93 -14.57
N GLY A 25 -12.26 3.30 -13.41
CA GLY A 25 -13.43 3.46 -12.57
C GLY A 25 -13.60 4.92 -12.16
N SER A 26 -14.81 5.44 -12.30
CA SER A 26 -15.23 6.79 -11.85
C SER A 26 -15.46 6.87 -10.33
N GLY A 27 -14.77 6.04 -9.54
CA GLY A 27 -14.85 6.03 -8.08
C GLY A 27 -14.13 7.25 -7.44
N PRO A 28 -14.40 7.55 -6.16
CA PRO A 28 -13.84 8.71 -5.45
C PRO A 28 -12.30 8.77 -5.39
N GLY A 29 -11.59 7.71 -5.79
CA GLY A 29 -10.14 7.60 -5.79
C GLY A 29 -9.44 7.97 -7.12
N ALA A 30 -10.19 8.27 -8.21
CA ALA A 30 -9.58 8.47 -9.53
C ALA A 30 -8.57 9.63 -9.59
N GLN A 31 -8.86 10.75 -8.92
CA GLN A 31 -7.98 11.93 -8.89
C GLN A 31 -6.70 11.68 -8.07
N GLY A 32 -6.78 10.90 -6.99
CA GLY A 32 -5.62 10.55 -6.18
C GLY A 32 -4.63 9.64 -6.92
N ARG A 33 -5.12 8.77 -7.80
CA ARG A 33 -4.26 7.85 -8.59
C ARG A 33 -3.35 8.61 -9.58
N ILE A 34 -3.84 9.71 -10.17
CA ILE A 34 -3.07 10.54 -11.12
C ILE A 34 -1.85 11.19 -10.45
N GLY A 35 -1.96 11.61 -9.18
CA GLY A 35 -0.88 12.26 -8.44
C GLY A 35 0.35 11.37 -8.19
N PHE A 36 0.22 10.05 -8.23
CA PHE A 36 1.35 9.13 -8.00
C PHE A 36 2.23 8.92 -9.24
N GLU A 37 1.76 9.22 -10.43
CA GLU A 37 2.50 8.94 -11.67
C GLU A 37 3.75 9.80 -11.83
N THR A 38 3.77 11.01 -11.27
CA THR A 38 4.86 11.97 -11.43
C THR A 38 5.87 11.97 -10.29
N ALA A 39 5.59 11.29 -9.19
CA ALA A 39 6.37 11.34 -7.94
C ALA A 39 6.89 9.98 -7.46
N SER A 40 6.89 8.95 -8.32
CA SER A 40 7.19 7.56 -7.91
C SER A 40 8.58 7.38 -7.27
N ASP A 41 9.62 8.02 -7.80
CA ASP A 41 10.97 7.93 -7.23
C ASP A 41 11.10 8.69 -5.90
N VAL A 42 10.42 9.84 -5.79
CA VAL A 42 10.36 10.62 -4.54
C VAL A 42 9.58 9.83 -3.48
N TYR A 43 8.47 9.22 -3.86
CA TYR A 43 7.67 8.33 -3.01
C TYR A 43 8.51 7.18 -2.46
N GLU A 44 9.30 6.50 -3.33
CA GLU A 44 10.14 5.39 -2.92
C GLU A 44 11.19 5.79 -1.87
N ARG A 45 11.83 6.95 -2.02
CA ARG A 45 12.86 7.40 -1.09
C ARG A 45 12.31 7.88 0.25
N SER A 46 11.19 8.59 0.24
CA SER A 46 10.74 9.37 1.39
C SER A 46 9.72 8.67 2.29
N ARG A 47 8.86 7.80 1.73
CA ARG A 47 7.82 7.13 2.51
C ARG A 47 8.39 6.09 3.47
N PRO A 48 7.83 5.97 4.70
CA PRO A 48 8.25 4.96 5.63
C PRO A 48 7.99 3.54 5.09
N GLY A 49 8.86 2.60 5.45
CA GLY A 49 8.55 1.16 5.39
C GLY A 49 7.65 0.75 6.55
N TYR A 50 7.63 -0.54 6.82
CA TYR A 50 6.91 -1.12 7.96
C TYR A 50 7.90 -1.63 8.98
N PRO A 51 7.67 -1.47 10.30
CA PRO A 51 8.59 -1.94 11.32
C PRO A 51 8.68 -3.47 11.31
N ASP A 52 9.86 -3.99 11.62
CA ASP A 52 10.17 -5.42 11.52
C ASP A 52 9.25 -6.30 12.39
N ASP A 53 8.85 -5.81 13.55
CA ASP A 53 7.90 -6.50 14.44
C ASP A 53 6.48 -6.57 13.85
N ALA A 54 6.04 -5.54 13.11
CA ALA A 54 4.77 -5.60 12.38
C ALA A 54 4.86 -6.61 11.23
N VAL A 55 5.97 -6.62 10.48
CA VAL A 55 6.19 -7.61 9.40
C VAL A 55 6.23 -9.03 9.97
N ALA A 56 6.96 -9.24 11.07
CA ALA A 56 7.05 -10.54 11.74
C ALA A 56 5.68 -11.01 12.23
N HIS A 57 4.88 -10.12 12.82
CA HIS A 57 3.52 -10.43 13.26
C HIS A 57 2.61 -10.82 12.09
N LEU A 58 2.65 -10.07 10.98
CA LEU A 58 1.89 -10.38 9.77
C LEU A 58 2.28 -11.76 9.22
N VAL A 59 3.58 -12.05 9.17
CA VAL A 59 4.14 -13.32 8.72
C VAL A 59 3.59 -14.47 9.55
N ASP A 60 3.61 -14.35 10.88
CA ASP A 60 3.06 -15.35 11.79
C ASP A 60 1.54 -15.50 11.61
N ARG A 61 0.82 -14.38 11.58
CA ARG A 61 -0.65 -14.39 11.46
C ARG A 61 -1.17 -15.00 10.17
N LEU A 62 -0.50 -14.77 9.05
CA LEU A 62 -0.86 -15.32 7.74
C LEU A 62 -0.16 -16.66 7.44
N GLY A 63 0.66 -17.19 8.35
CA GLY A 63 1.41 -18.43 8.16
C GLY A 63 2.40 -18.36 6.99
N ILE A 64 2.96 -17.17 6.72
CA ILE A 64 3.90 -16.97 5.60
C ILE A 64 5.22 -17.67 5.91
N ARG A 65 5.72 -18.42 4.95
CA ARG A 65 6.99 -19.17 5.02
C ARG A 65 7.60 -19.28 3.63
N GLU A 66 8.77 -19.85 3.54
CA GLU A 66 9.40 -20.12 2.25
C GLU A 66 8.44 -20.84 1.29
N GLY A 67 8.31 -20.31 0.08
CA GLY A 67 7.41 -20.82 -0.96
C GLY A 67 5.94 -20.45 -0.79
N THR A 68 5.54 -19.66 0.23
CA THR A 68 4.18 -19.11 0.32
C THR A 68 3.93 -18.17 -0.85
N ARG A 69 2.85 -18.38 -1.59
CA ARG A 69 2.42 -17.52 -2.70
C ARG A 69 1.64 -16.33 -2.16
N LEU A 70 2.26 -15.18 -2.19
CA LEU A 70 1.73 -13.97 -1.60
C LEU A 70 1.43 -12.91 -2.67
N LEU A 71 0.23 -12.34 -2.62
CA LEU A 71 -0.15 -11.19 -3.42
C LEU A 71 0.04 -9.90 -2.62
N ASP A 72 0.88 -8.99 -3.12
CA ASP A 72 0.90 -7.58 -2.70
C ASP A 72 0.02 -6.79 -3.67
N LEU A 73 -1.18 -6.40 -3.22
CA LEU A 73 -2.20 -5.77 -4.05
C LEU A 73 -2.16 -4.25 -3.90
N ALA A 74 -2.04 -3.53 -5.01
CA ALA A 74 -1.69 -2.12 -5.12
C ALA A 74 -0.31 -1.85 -4.49
N ALA A 75 0.69 -2.61 -4.95
CA ALA A 75 2.03 -2.70 -4.37
C ALA A 75 2.84 -1.39 -4.48
N GLY A 76 2.39 -0.42 -5.27
CA GLY A 76 3.07 0.85 -5.47
C GLY A 76 4.48 0.64 -6.03
N THR A 77 5.47 1.24 -5.37
CA THR A 77 6.89 1.08 -5.71
C THR A 77 7.53 -0.20 -5.15
N GLY A 78 6.76 -1.06 -4.45
CA GLY A 78 7.24 -2.32 -3.91
C GLY A 78 7.90 -2.25 -2.54
N LYS A 79 7.66 -1.18 -1.76
CA LYS A 79 8.23 -1.06 -0.41
C LYS A 79 7.90 -2.24 0.48
N PHE A 80 6.63 -2.65 0.49
CA PHE A 80 6.19 -3.79 1.27
C PHE A 80 6.58 -5.11 0.61
N THR A 81 6.43 -5.22 -0.71
CA THR A 81 6.87 -6.38 -1.49
C THR A 81 8.31 -6.79 -1.14
N ARG A 82 9.23 -5.81 -1.06
CA ARG A 82 10.64 -6.05 -0.72
C ARG A 82 10.81 -6.66 0.67
N GLN A 83 10.07 -6.19 1.68
CA GLN A 83 10.12 -6.74 3.04
C GLN A 83 9.56 -8.17 3.08
N LEU A 84 8.49 -8.44 2.32
CA LEU A 84 7.87 -9.77 2.24
C LEU A 84 8.75 -10.80 1.52
N LEU A 85 9.55 -10.39 0.53
CA LEU A 85 10.53 -11.26 -0.12
C LEU A 85 11.64 -11.71 0.83
N LEU A 86 12.01 -10.88 1.82
CA LEU A 86 13.05 -11.23 2.80
C LEU A 86 12.67 -12.40 3.70
N VAL A 87 11.37 -12.70 3.83
CA VAL A 87 10.87 -13.86 4.58
C VAL A 87 10.67 -15.11 3.72
N GLY A 88 11.12 -15.08 2.46
CA GLY A 88 11.10 -16.24 1.55
C GLY A 88 9.77 -16.47 0.83
N ALA A 89 8.84 -15.50 0.84
CA ALA A 89 7.60 -15.60 0.11
C ALA A 89 7.80 -15.48 -1.40
N GLU A 90 6.99 -16.18 -2.21
CA GLU A 90 6.89 -15.99 -3.66
C GLU A 90 5.90 -14.86 -3.93
N CYS A 91 6.41 -13.62 -4.11
CA CYS A 91 5.55 -12.44 -4.22
C CYS A 91 5.10 -12.19 -5.67
N VAL A 92 3.79 -12.02 -5.83
CA VAL A 92 3.16 -11.39 -6.99
C VAL A 92 2.74 -9.99 -6.56
N ALA A 93 3.16 -8.97 -7.28
CA ALA A 93 2.81 -7.58 -7.04
C ALA A 93 1.84 -7.11 -8.13
N VAL A 94 0.63 -6.72 -7.75
CA VAL A 94 -0.36 -6.13 -8.66
C VAL A 94 -0.42 -4.62 -8.41
N GLU A 95 -0.18 -3.82 -9.47
CA GLU A 95 -0.15 -2.36 -9.36
C GLU A 95 -0.75 -1.72 -10.63
N PRO A 96 -1.73 -0.80 -10.52
CA PRO A 96 -2.35 -0.15 -11.68
C PRO A 96 -1.47 0.90 -12.37
N SER A 97 -0.65 1.66 -11.61
CA SER A 97 0.15 2.78 -12.15
C SER A 97 1.37 2.29 -12.93
N PRO A 98 1.53 2.64 -14.23
CA PRO A 98 2.70 2.27 -15.00
C PRO A 98 4.01 2.79 -14.40
N SER A 99 4.06 4.02 -13.92
CA SER A 99 5.26 4.63 -13.33
C SER A 99 5.66 3.97 -12.02
N MET A 100 4.69 3.57 -11.19
CA MET A 100 4.94 2.82 -9.96
C MET A 100 5.49 1.42 -10.29
N ARG A 101 4.90 0.73 -11.28
CA ARG A 101 5.41 -0.58 -11.73
C ARG A 101 6.83 -0.51 -12.26
N GLU A 102 7.19 0.56 -13.00
CA GLU A 102 8.55 0.76 -13.48
C GLU A 102 9.55 0.85 -12.32
N VAL A 103 9.24 1.64 -11.29
CA VAL A 103 10.05 1.71 -10.07
C VAL A 103 10.11 0.36 -9.38
N LEU A 104 8.96 -0.31 -9.20
CA LEU A 104 8.86 -1.62 -8.56
C LEU A 104 9.74 -2.67 -9.26
N CYS A 105 9.65 -2.79 -10.60
CA CYS A 105 10.50 -3.71 -11.37
C CYS A 105 12.00 -3.42 -11.19
N ARG A 106 12.36 -2.15 -11.05
CA ARG A 106 13.76 -1.74 -10.84
C ARG A 106 14.27 -2.06 -9.44
N VAL A 107 13.45 -1.83 -8.40
CA VAL A 107 13.88 -1.96 -7.00
C VAL A 107 13.60 -3.34 -6.39
N VAL A 108 12.68 -4.10 -7.01
CA VAL A 108 12.29 -5.45 -6.56
C VAL A 108 12.23 -6.42 -7.75
N PRO A 109 13.36 -6.65 -8.44
CA PRO A 109 13.37 -7.46 -9.67
C PRO A 109 12.99 -8.94 -9.45
N GLN A 110 12.93 -9.41 -8.20
CA GLN A 110 12.54 -10.77 -7.84
C GLN A 110 11.02 -10.98 -7.76
N ALA A 111 10.22 -9.89 -7.69
CA ALA A 111 8.77 -9.99 -7.67
C ALA A 111 8.20 -10.18 -9.08
N ALA A 112 7.16 -10.99 -9.20
CA ALA A 112 6.35 -11.03 -10.41
C ALA A 112 5.40 -9.83 -10.43
N VAL A 113 5.61 -8.87 -11.36
CA VAL A 113 4.84 -7.62 -11.43
C VAL A 113 3.78 -7.69 -12.51
N VAL A 114 2.53 -7.42 -12.15
CA VAL A 114 1.38 -7.49 -13.05
C VAL A 114 0.56 -6.19 -12.97
N ALA A 115 0.08 -5.72 -14.12
CA ALA A 115 -0.84 -4.58 -14.18
C ALA A 115 -2.26 -5.04 -13.78
N GLY A 116 -2.90 -4.35 -12.84
CA GLY A 116 -4.25 -4.69 -12.39
C GLY A 116 -4.76 -3.77 -11.31
N VAL A 117 -6.03 -3.91 -10.96
CA VAL A 117 -6.71 -3.15 -9.90
C VAL A 117 -7.32 -4.12 -8.88
N GLY A 118 -7.66 -3.62 -7.69
CA GLY A 118 -8.27 -4.42 -6.63
C GLY A 118 -9.63 -5.01 -7.01
N GLU A 119 -10.37 -4.32 -7.86
CA GLU A 119 -11.70 -4.70 -8.35
C GLU A 119 -11.70 -5.76 -9.49
N ALA A 120 -10.50 -6.03 -10.06
CA ALA A 120 -10.29 -7.04 -11.11
C ALA A 120 -8.86 -7.57 -11.04
N ILE A 121 -8.63 -8.50 -10.13
CA ILE A 121 -7.29 -9.07 -9.89
C ILE A 121 -6.95 -10.07 -11.01
N PRO A 122 -5.89 -9.83 -11.81
CA PRO A 122 -5.56 -10.63 -13.00
C PRO A 122 -4.87 -11.97 -12.65
N LEU A 123 -5.34 -12.63 -11.62
CA LEU A 123 -4.85 -13.92 -11.14
C LEU A 123 -5.98 -14.95 -11.13
N ALA A 124 -5.62 -16.22 -11.24
CA ALA A 124 -6.59 -17.33 -11.15
C ALA A 124 -7.22 -17.43 -9.76
N ALA A 125 -8.42 -17.99 -9.67
CA ALA A 125 -9.01 -18.38 -8.39
C ALA A 125 -8.10 -19.39 -7.67
N ASP A 126 -8.17 -19.40 -6.34
CA ASP A 126 -7.42 -20.33 -5.47
C ASP A 126 -5.92 -20.40 -5.79
N SER A 127 -5.31 -19.26 -6.16
CA SER A 127 -3.91 -19.22 -6.59
C SER A 127 -2.95 -18.66 -5.55
N MET A 128 -3.45 -17.94 -4.53
CA MET A 128 -2.66 -17.27 -3.50
C MET A 128 -2.93 -17.86 -2.12
N ASP A 129 -1.89 -17.95 -1.31
CA ASP A 129 -2.00 -18.40 0.09
C ASP A 129 -2.30 -17.20 1.01
N ALA A 130 -1.84 -16.00 0.64
CA ALA A 130 -2.07 -14.77 1.38
C ALA A 130 -2.20 -13.57 0.43
N VAL A 131 -2.97 -12.56 0.86
CA VAL A 131 -3.08 -11.25 0.20
C VAL A 131 -2.78 -10.17 1.23
N VAL A 132 -1.92 -9.23 0.85
CA VAL A 132 -1.67 -8.01 1.62
C VAL A 132 -2.06 -6.78 0.81
N VAL A 133 -2.61 -5.77 1.48
CA VAL A 133 -2.92 -4.46 0.91
C VAL A 133 -2.32 -3.41 1.82
N ALA A 134 -1.30 -2.71 1.35
CA ALA A 134 -0.56 -1.73 2.14
C ALA A 134 -0.89 -0.30 1.71
N GLN A 135 -1.48 0.53 2.58
CA GLN A 135 -1.81 1.95 2.34
C GLN A 135 -2.75 2.21 1.14
N ALA A 136 -3.47 1.20 0.64
CA ALA A 136 -4.19 1.34 -0.63
C ALA A 136 -5.70 1.04 -0.56
N PHE A 137 -6.18 0.32 0.44
CA PHE A 137 -7.55 -0.19 0.48
C PHE A 137 -8.63 0.91 0.39
N HIS A 138 -8.34 2.13 0.83
CA HIS A 138 -9.25 3.27 0.73
C HIS A 138 -9.51 3.76 -0.71
N TRP A 139 -8.73 3.29 -1.68
CA TRP A 139 -8.93 3.56 -3.11
C TRP A 139 -9.88 2.56 -3.78
N PHE A 140 -10.21 1.47 -3.09
CA PHE A 140 -10.96 0.35 -3.64
C PHE A 140 -12.47 0.54 -3.46
N ASP A 141 -13.24 -0.04 -4.39
CA ASP A 141 -14.61 -0.45 -4.11
C ASP A 141 -14.54 -1.69 -3.20
N ALA A 142 -14.74 -1.48 -1.91
CA ALA A 142 -14.48 -2.51 -0.91
C ALA A 142 -15.29 -3.81 -1.13
N PRO A 143 -16.61 -3.79 -1.42
CA PRO A 143 -17.37 -5.01 -1.74
C PRO A 143 -16.79 -5.78 -2.91
N ILE A 144 -16.44 -5.12 -4.01
CA ILE A 144 -15.94 -5.76 -5.23
C ILE A 144 -14.52 -6.30 -4.98
N SER A 145 -13.66 -5.48 -4.37
CA SER A 145 -12.27 -5.87 -4.11
C SER A 145 -12.16 -7.00 -3.08
N LEU A 146 -12.98 -7.00 -2.04
CA LEU A 146 -13.00 -8.10 -1.08
C LEU A 146 -13.46 -9.41 -1.72
N ALA A 147 -14.41 -9.36 -2.66
CA ALA A 147 -14.82 -10.54 -3.43
C ALA A 147 -13.70 -11.07 -4.34
N GLU A 148 -12.94 -10.19 -5.00
CA GLU A 148 -11.80 -10.56 -5.82
C GLU A 148 -10.64 -11.11 -4.98
N ILE A 149 -10.36 -10.51 -3.81
CA ILE A 149 -9.37 -11.01 -2.85
C ILE A 149 -9.77 -12.42 -2.39
N ALA A 150 -11.03 -12.62 -2.00
CA ALA A 150 -11.54 -13.93 -1.61
C ALA A 150 -11.44 -14.96 -2.75
N ARG A 151 -11.73 -14.55 -3.99
CA ARG A 151 -11.63 -15.42 -5.17
C ARG A 151 -10.21 -15.93 -5.43
N VAL A 152 -9.19 -15.07 -5.27
CA VAL A 152 -7.80 -15.47 -5.53
C VAL A 152 -7.15 -16.24 -4.38
N LEU A 153 -7.68 -16.09 -3.17
CA LEU A 153 -7.22 -16.84 -2.00
C LEU A 153 -7.63 -18.30 -2.08
N ARG A 154 -6.74 -19.18 -1.65
CA ARG A 154 -7.04 -20.59 -1.40
C ARG A 154 -7.88 -20.75 -0.14
N PRO A 155 -8.65 -21.83 -0.01
CA PRO A 155 -9.28 -22.18 1.27
C PRO A 155 -8.29 -22.10 2.43
N GLY A 156 -8.65 -21.41 3.50
CA GLY A 156 -7.78 -21.15 4.65
C GLY A 156 -6.72 -20.05 4.45
N GLY A 157 -6.68 -19.44 3.28
CA GLY A 157 -5.82 -18.29 3.01
C GLY A 157 -6.22 -17.03 3.81
N GLY A 158 -5.33 -16.04 3.90
CA GLY A 158 -5.54 -14.88 4.72
C GLY A 158 -5.34 -13.54 4.02
N LEU A 159 -6.06 -12.52 4.50
CA LEU A 159 -5.94 -11.11 4.13
C LEU A 159 -5.30 -10.34 5.27
N CYS A 160 -4.38 -9.42 4.97
CA CYS A 160 -3.96 -8.37 5.90
C CYS A 160 -3.94 -7.01 5.21
N LEU A 161 -4.65 -6.03 5.80
CA LEU A 161 -4.47 -4.63 5.47
C LEU A 161 -3.40 -4.05 6.40
N ALA A 162 -2.42 -3.31 5.84
CA ALA A 162 -1.35 -2.67 6.59
C ALA A 162 -1.41 -1.14 6.41
N TRP A 163 -1.39 -0.42 7.52
CA TRP A 163 -1.55 1.03 7.52
C TRP A 163 -0.54 1.70 8.42
N ASN A 164 0.22 2.68 7.90
CA ASN A 164 1.03 3.57 8.71
C ASN A 164 0.25 4.85 8.98
N GLU A 165 -0.17 5.01 10.22
CA GLU A 165 -0.82 6.22 10.72
C GLU A 165 0.21 7.09 11.45
N ARG A 166 -0.01 8.40 11.45
CA ARG A 166 0.77 9.31 12.29
C ARG A 166 0.36 9.14 13.74
N ASP A 167 1.32 9.27 14.63
CA ASP A 167 1.01 9.37 16.05
C ASP A 167 0.49 10.78 16.35
N GLU A 168 -0.81 10.89 16.59
CA GLU A 168 -1.49 12.16 16.89
C GLU A 168 -1.19 12.69 18.28
N THR A 169 -0.34 12.03 19.06
CA THR A 169 0.16 12.54 20.35
C THR A 169 1.48 13.30 20.21
N ASP A 170 2.16 13.18 19.07
CA ASP A 170 3.40 13.89 18.79
C ASP A 170 3.12 15.31 18.31
N PRO A 171 3.63 16.37 18.99
CA PRO A 171 3.38 17.76 18.61
C PRO A 171 3.83 18.12 17.20
N ALA A 172 4.96 17.58 16.71
CA ALA A 172 5.45 17.83 15.36
C ALA A 172 4.54 17.19 14.32
N MET A 173 4.02 15.99 14.60
CA MET A 173 3.06 15.29 13.76
C MET A 173 1.72 15.99 13.70
N ILE A 174 1.23 16.52 14.84
CA ILE A 174 0.00 17.33 14.91
C ILE A 174 0.14 18.57 14.04
N GLU A 175 1.23 19.32 14.18
CA GLU A 175 1.45 20.54 13.42
C GLU A 175 1.58 20.25 11.92
N LEU A 176 2.32 19.21 11.53
CA LEU A 176 2.44 18.78 10.16
C LEU A 176 1.07 18.35 9.58
N ALA A 177 0.24 17.67 10.38
CA ALA A 177 -1.12 17.29 9.97
C ALA A 177 -1.99 18.53 9.72
N ARG A 178 -1.91 19.52 10.62
CA ARG A 178 -2.62 20.80 10.49
C ARG A 178 -2.21 21.55 9.22
N MET A 179 -0.90 21.69 8.96
CA MET A 179 -0.36 22.36 7.78
C MET A 179 -0.79 21.65 6.49
N THR A 180 -0.69 20.34 6.48
CA THR A 180 -1.01 19.52 5.30
C THR A 180 -2.52 19.35 5.08
N ARG A 181 -3.37 19.92 5.94
CA ARG A 181 -4.83 19.79 5.89
C ARG A 181 -5.27 18.33 5.69
N TRP A 182 -4.55 17.41 6.35
CA TRP A 182 -4.73 15.98 6.19
C TRP A 182 -6.18 15.53 6.34
N ASP A 183 -6.84 16.02 7.39
CA ASP A 183 -8.25 15.79 7.70
C ASP A 183 -9.23 16.16 6.58
N ARG A 184 -8.85 17.12 5.72
CA ARG A 184 -9.67 17.58 4.60
C ARG A 184 -9.34 16.92 3.27
N CYS A 185 -8.12 16.39 3.15
CA CYS A 185 -7.60 15.87 1.89
C CYS A 185 -7.70 14.35 1.77
N MET A 186 -7.90 13.66 2.92
CA MET A 186 -8.04 12.20 2.91
C MET A 186 -9.51 11.77 2.87
N PRO A 187 -9.84 10.74 2.10
CA PRO A 187 -11.22 10.23 2.00
C PRO A 187 -11.69 9.46 3.23
N TYR A 188 -10.83 9.32 4.24
CA TYR A 188 -11.12 8.60 5.49
C TYR A 188 -10.50 9.36 6.69
N PRO A 189 -11.08 9.24 7.89
CA PRO A 189 -10.52 9.84 9.10
C PRO A 189 -9.21 9.15 9.50
N ALA A 190 -8.34 9.88 10.21
CA ALA A 190 -7.16 9.30 10.83
C ALA A 190 -7.55 8.18 11.81
N GLY A 191 -6.74 7.13 11.88
CA GLY A 191 -7.01 5.98 12.75
C GLY A 191 -8.22 5.13 12.33
N MET A 192 -8.66 5.22 11.07
CA MET A 192 -9.80 4.46 10.56
C MET A 192 -9.67 2.97 10.87
N ASP A 193 -10.73 2.39 11.41
CA ASP A 193 -10.85 0.96 11.60
C ASP A 193 -11.51 0.31 10.38
N PHE A 194 -10.75 -0.53 9.67
CA PHE A 194 -11.24 -1.27 8.51
C PHE A 194 -11.94 -2.59 8.88
N SER A 195 -11.88 -3.02 10.16
CA SER A 195 -12.48 -4.28 10.60
C SER A 195 -13.97 -4.39 10.26
N PRO A 196 -14.82 -3.36 10.53
CA PRO A 196 -16.25 -3.46 10.21
C PRO A 196 -16.52 -3.66 8.71
N ILE A 197 -15.68 -3.10 7.84
CA ILE A 197 -15.84 -3.23 6.38
C ILE A 197 -15.52 -4.66 5.93
N ILE A 198 -14.43 -5.22 6.44
CA ILE A 198 -14.02 -6.60 6.12
C ILE A 198 -15.06 -7.58 6.64
N GLU A 199 -15.49 -7.44 7.90
CA GLU A 199 -16.45 -8.34 8.56
C GLU A 199 -17.85 -8.27 7.92
N ALA A 200 -18.27 -7.08 7.50
CA ALA A 200 -19.57 -6.89 6.81
C ALA A 200 -19.64 -7.64 5.48
N SER A 201 -18.51 -7.92 4.83
CA SER A 201 -18.46 -8.71 3.59
C SER A 201 -18.90 -10.16 3.80
N ARG A 202 -18.75 -10.71 5.01
CA ARG A 202 -18.98 -12.12 5.37
C ARG A 202 -18.09 -13.12 4.60
N LEU A 203 -17.11 -12.62 3.87
CA LEU A 203 -16.13 -13.44 3.13
C LEU A 203 -14.95 -13.84 4.02
N PHE A 204 -14.77 -13.14 5.12
CA PHE A 204 -13.66 -13.36 6.06
C PHE A 204 -14.19 -13.55 7.48
N GLY A 205 -13.44 -14.31 8.27
CA GLY A 205 -13.66 -14.45 9.71
C GLY A 205 -13.38 -13.14 10.48
N PRO A 206 -13.40 -13.19 11.81
CA PRO A 206 -13.15 -12.03 12.67
C PRO A 206 -11.80 -11.39 12.35
N VAL A 207 -11.78 -10.06 12.27
CA VAL A 207 -10.55 -9.30 12.04
C VAL A 207 -9.78 -9.13 13.34
N ILE A 208 -8.49 -9.42 13.29
CA ILE A 208 -7.57 -9.13 14.39
C ILE A 208 -6.76 -7.89 14.05
N ARG A 209 -7.03 -6.79 14.77
CA ARG A 209 -6.28 -5.55 14.68
C ARG A 209 -5.11 -5.57 15.67
N THR A 210 -3.90 -5.26 15.18
CA THR A 210 -2.69 -5.14 16.03
C THR A 210 -1.93 -3.88 15.65
N ARG A 211 -1.41 -3.15 16.64
CA ARG A 211 -0.75 -1.85 16.46
C ARG A 211 0.71 -1.90 16.86
N PHE A 212 1.58 -1.31 16.03
CA PHE A 212 3.02 -1.29 16.21
C PHE A 212 3.53 0.17 16.10
N PRO A 213 3.87 0.82 17.22
CA PRO A 213 4.48 2.14 17.19
C PRO A 213 5.91 2.06 16.68
N PHE A 214 6.31 3.03 15.85
CA PHE A 214 7.69 3.15 15.39
C PHE A 214 8.07 4.60 15.11
N VAL A 215 9.37 4.85 14.99
CA VAL A 215 9.92 6.17 14.69
C VAL A 215 10.72 6.09 13.40
N GLN A 216 10.45 7.02 12.49
CA GLN A 216 11.26 7.25 11.30
C GLN A 216 12.14 8.48 11.52
N ALA A 217 13.45 8.32 11.43
CA ALA A 217 14.40 9.43 11.44
C ALA A 217 14.59 9.96 10.02
N LEU A 218 14.38 11.25 9.81
CA LEU A 218 14.47 11.93 8.52
C LEU A 218 15.40 13.12 8.59
N ASP A 219 16.05 13.47 7.49
CA ASP A 219 16.55 14.81 7.25
C ASP A 219 15.43 15.73 6.73
N ARG A 220 15.70 17.03 6.67
CA ARG A 220 14.74 18.04 6.20
C ARG A 220 14.28 17.79 4.76
N GLN A 221 15.20 17.38 3.89
CA GLN A 221 14.87 17.13 2.49
C GLN A 221 13.93 15.92 2.36
N CYS A 222 14.18 14.86 3.11
CA CYS A 222 13.33 13.68 3.11
C CYS A 222 11.91 13.99 3.62
N LEU A 223 11.76 14.87 4.63
CA LEU A 223 10.44 15.33 5.09
C LEU A 223 9.72 16.12 3.99
N LEU A 224 10.41 17.03 3.29
CA LEU A 224 9.85 17.76 2.15
C LEU A 224 9.42 16.82 1.03
N ASP A 225 10.27 15.88 0.66
CA ASP A 225 9.99 14.86 -0.35
C ASP A 225 8.76 14.02 0.03
N GLN A 226 8.65 13.64 1.32
CA GLN A 226 7.51 12.89 1.82
C GLN A 226 6.20 13.68 1.70
N VAL A 227 6.21 14.97 1.98
CA VAL A 227 5.02 15.83 1.82
C VAL A 227 4.74 16.07 0.34
N ALA A 228 5.76 16.37 -0.47
CA ALA A 228 5.63 16.61 -1.90
C ALA A 228 5.08 15.38 -2.65
N SER A 229 5.39 14.15 -2.20
CA SER A 229 4.91 12.90 -2.82
C SER A 229 3.44 12.58 -2.55
N ARG A 230 2.71 13.41 -1.79
CA ARG A 230 1.30 13.16 -1.49
C ARG A 230 0.42 13.48 -2.70
N SER A 231 -0.54 12.60 -2.98
CA SER A 231 -1.42 12.72 -4.15
C SER A 231 -2.13 14.08 -4.25
N TYR A 232 -2.63 14.60 -3.12
CA TYR A 232 -3.31 15.90 -3.10
C TYR A 232 -2.35 17.09 -3.28
N VAL A 233 -1.06 16.94 -2.96
CA VAL A 233 -0.04 17.97 -3.20
C VAL A 233 0.35 17.98 -4.68
N GLN A 234 0.42 16.83 -5.29
CA GLN A 234 0.76 16.68 -6.72
C GLN A 234 -0.28 17.30 -7.67
N VAL A 235 -1.54 17.40 -7.25
CA VAL A 235 -2.63 17.98 -8.05
C VAL A 235 -2.85 19.48 -7.79
N LEU A 236 -2.09 20.10 -6.87
CA LEU A 236 -2.14 21.54 -6.65
C LEU A 236 -1.57 22.30 -7.88
N PRO A 237 -2.11 23.48 -8.20
CA PRO A 237 -1.46 24.43 -9.10
C PRO A 237 -0.01 24.70 -8.70
N ASP A 238 0.87 24.96 -9.66
CA ASP A 238 2.32 25.07 -9.41
C ASP A 238 2.69 26.13 -8.39
N ASP A 239 2.02 27.31 -8.42
CA ASP A 239 2.21 28.41 -7.48
C ASP A 239 1.72 28.07 -6.07
N GLU A 240 0.56 27.43 -5.95
CA GLU A 240 0.02 26.98 -4.66
C GLU A 240 0.90 25.87 -4.07
N ARG A 241 1.36 24.91 -4.90
CA ARG A 241 2.27 23.86 -4.48
C ARG A 241 3.60 24.42 -3.99
N ALA A 242 4.19 25.38 -4.71
CA ALA A 242 5.44 26.02 -4.32
C ALA A 242 5.30 26.79 -2.99
N ALA A 243 4.23 27.56 -2.82
CA ALA A 243 3.94 28.26 -1.58
C ALA A 243 3.77 27.29 -0.39
N PHE A 244 2.99 26.24 -0.58
CA PHE A 244 2.77 25.20 0.42
C PHE A 244 4.07 24.49 0.84
N LEU A 245 4.89 24.07 -0.13
CA LEU A 245 6.17 23.43 0.17
C LEU A 245 7.16 24.37 0.86
N SER A 246 7.10 25.68 0.59
CA SER A 246 7.89 26.69 1.30
C SER A 246 7.50 26.80 2.78
N GLU A 247 6.20 26.75 3.08
CA GLU A 247 5.72 26.71 4.48
C GLU A 247 6.22 25.45 5.21
N VAL A 248 6.13 24.29 4.55
CA VAL A 248 6.64 23.01 5.11
C VAL A 248 8.16 23.08 5.31
N ALA A 249 8.91 23.70 4.39
CA ALA A 249 10.36 23.88 4.54
C ALA A 249 10.71 24.77 5.74
N THR A 250 9.94 25.83 5.98
CA THR A 250 10.11 26.70 7.14
C THR A 250 9.87 25.92 8.45
N PHE A 251 8.82 25.11 8.49
CA PHE A 251 8.53 24.25 9.62
C PHE A 251 9.64 23.20 9.84
N ALA A 252 10.06 22.49 8.79
CA ALA A 252 11.16 21.54 8.86
C ALA A 252 12.47 22.17 9.36
N GLY A 253 12.71 23.46 8.97
CA GLY A 253 13.85 24.25 9.44
C GLY A 253 13.83 24.56 10.94
N SER A 254 12.65 24.53 11.58
CA SER A 254 12.50 24.76 13.03
C SER A 254 12.69 23.50 13.88
N LEU A 255 12.80 22.33 13.25
CA LEU A 255 12.98 21.05 13.93
C LEU A 255 14.47 20.67 14.02
N ASP A 256 14.83 19.97 15.09
CA ASP A 256 16.15 19.38 15.24
C ASP A 256 16.35 18.21 14.27
N GLU A 257 17.59 18.02 13.76
CA GLU A 257 17.95 16.87 12.95
C GLU A 257 18.72 15.81 13.77
N PRO A 258 18.42 14.50 13.57
CA PRO A 258 17.39 13.98 12.66
C PRO A 258 15.98 14.30 13.14
N ILE A 259 15.10 14.64 12.22
CA ILE A 259 13.68 14.84 12.52
C ILE A 259 13.06 13.47 12.81
N LEU A 260 12.56 13.30 14.03
CA LEU A 260 11.94 12.06 14.47
C LEU A 260 10.44 12.12 14.22
N MET A 261 9.95 11.31 13.28
CA MET A 261 8.54 11.23 12.93
C MET A 261 7.95 9.95 13.51
N THR A 262 7.01 10.10 14.43
CA THR A 262 6.35 8.99 15.11
C THR A 262 5.15 8.48 14.31
N TYR A 263 5.06 7.18 14.16
CA TYR A 263 4.02 6.47 13.44
C TYR A 263 3.51 5.28 14.23
N ILE A 264 2.33 4.83 13.86
CA ILE A 264 1.76 3.56 14.32
C ILE A 264 1.39 2.75 13.08
N THR A 265 1.96 1.56 12.93
CA THR A 265 1.49 0.60 11.92
C THR A 265 0.29 -0.15 12.49
N ASP A 266 -0.85 -0.02 11.84
CA ASP A 266 -2.04 -0.82 12.10
C ASP A 266 -2.09 -2.00 11.12
N LEU A 267 -2.22 -3.22 11.64
CA LEU A 267 -2.47 -4.43 10.85
C LEU A 267 -3.87 -4.94 11.13
N PHE A 268 -4.63 -5.22 10.07
CA PHE A 268 -5.97 -5.81 10.12
C PHE A 268 -5.91 -7.16 9.41
N CYS A 269 -5.77 -8.24 10.15
CA CYS A 269 -5.62 -9.59 9.60
C CYS A 269 -6.89 -10.41 9.79
N ALA A 270 -7.34 -11.09 8.73
CA ALA A 270 -8.47 -12.01 8.75
C ALA A 270 -8.20 -13.21 7.86
N THR A 271 -8.80 -14.36 8.20
CA THR A 271 -8.74 -15.57 7.38
C THR A 271 -9.98 -15.68 6.52
N LEU A 272 -9.86 -16.20 5.29
CA LEU A 272 -10.99 -16.50 4.43
C LEU A 272 -11.97 -17.43 5.18
N ALA A 273 -13.27 -17.09 5.15
CA ALA A 273 -14.30 -17.95 5.75
C ALA A 273 -14.47 -19.24 4.93
N ASP A 274 -14.85 -20.33 5.63
CA ASP A 274 -15.12 -21.64 5.02
C ASP A 274 -16.32 -21.61 4.06
#